data_0f01752964eaccad893c0c528bcbc849
#
_entry.id   0f01752964eaccad893c0c528bcbc849
#
_cell.length_a   1.000
_cell.length_b   1.000
_cell.length_c   1.000
_cell.angle_alpha   90.00
_cell.angle_beta   90.00
_cell.angle_gamma   90.00
#
_symmetry.space_group_name_H-M   'P 1'
#
loop_
_entity.id
_entity.type
_entity.pdbx_description
1 polymer ?
#
loop_
_entity_poly.entity_id
_entity_poly.type
_entity_poly.pdbx_seq_one_letter_code
_entity_poly.pdbx_strand_id
1 'polypeptide(L)'
;MIVELVGPPGAGKTTLAEALDRLDPPFGVPFLTFEEYRALDREIGETAIMKLDRWPFWRVIGPVCLRRPVLAFSLAVLIVLHGPPFKRRARKARRVLAQVLFTERLLERLPDRVVVYHDGFTQCIWSMVIDSPRLRGRRLIRRIMRDFYSSIPARILVLEIDDTTVAQRVFGRTSKGRFNKDSSPLRRAEFGRWLDYYRELVALLPENLANSRIDASCDPAVLAATAQGILISNSGED
;
A
#
# COMPACT_ATOMS: atom_id res chain seq x y z
N MET A 1 -4.27 15.19 -1.84
CA MET A 1 -4.92 13.90 -2.23
C MET A 1 -3.89 12.77 -2.20
N ILE A 2 -4.30 11.55 -1.85
CA ILE A 2 -3.44 10.36 -1.90
C ILE A 2 -3.81 9.50 -3.11
N VAL A 3 -2.82 9.05 -3.87
CA VAL A 3 -2.97 8.04 -4.91
C VAL A 3 -2.21 6.79 -4.47
N GLU A 4 -2.93 5.72 -4.17
CA GLU A 4 -2.28 4.45 -3.79
C GLU A 4 -2.21 3.51 -4.99
N LEU A 5 -0.99 3.08 -5.32
CA LEU A 5 -0.73 2.06 -6.34
C LEU A 5 -0.84 0.68 -5.69
N VAL A 6 -1.89 -0.05 -6.00
CA VAL A 6 -2.16 -1.39 -5.48
C VAL A 6 -1.85 -2.41 -6.56
N GLY A 7 -0.93 -3.32 -6.29
CA GLY A 7 -0.48 -4.33 -7.25
C GLY A 7 0.37 -5.40 -6.55
N PRO A 8 0.45 -6.63 -7.08
CA PRO A 8 1.30 -7.67 -6.51
C PRO A 8 2.78 -7.27 -6.56
N PRO A 9 3.66 -7.95 -5.83
CA PRO A 9 5.10 -7.79 -6.01
C PRO A 9 5.47 -8.04 -7.46
N GLY A 10 6.24 -7.13 -8.08
CA GLY A 10 6.58 -7.26 -9.50
C GLY A 10 5.63 -6.58 -10.50
N ALA A 11 4.50 -6.04 -10.05
CA ALA A 11 3.55 -5.33 -10.91
C ALA A 11 4.06 -3.98 -11.47
N GLY A 12 5.24 -3.52 -11.07
CA GLY A 12 5.80 -2.26 -11.59
C GLY A 12 5.36 -0.99 -10.84
N LYS A 13 4.81 -1.11 -9.62
CA LYS A 13 4.38 0.06 -8.82
C LYS A 13 5.42 1.16 -8.69
N THR A 14 6.67 0.78 -8.37
CA THR A 14 7.78 1.74 -8.24
C THR A 14 8.09 2.41 -9.57
N THR A 15 8.15 1.63 -10.66
CA THR A 15 8.38 2.15 -12.00
C THR A 15 7.28 3.11 -12.45
N LEU A 16 6.00 2.77 -12.14
CA LEU A 16 4.88 3.67 -12.42
C LEU A 16 4.95 4.95 -11.59
N ALA A 17 5.27 4.84 -10.30
CA ALA A 17 5.43 6.02 -9.45
C ALA A 17 6.52 6.96 -9.97
N GLU A 18 7.67 6.41 -10.37
CA GLU A 18 8.77 7.17 -10.98
C GLU A 18 8.41 7.75 -12.36
N ALA A 19 7.57 7.07 -13.13
CA ALA A 19 7.12 7.56 -14.42
C ALA A 19 6.08 8.67 -14.25
N LEU A 20 5.15 8.56 -13.31
CA LEU A 20 4.19 9.61 -12.96
C LEU A 20 4.88 10.89 -12.48
N ASP A 21 5.98 10.75 -11.75
CA ASP A 21 6.77 11.88 -11.25
C ASP A 21 7.43 12.72 -12.38
N ARG A 22 7.61 12.12 -13.56
CA ARG A 22 8.20 12.80 -14.73
C ARG A 22 7.15 13.44 -15.64
N LEU A 23 5.87 13.18 -15.42
CA LEU A 23 4.79 13.79 -16.18
C LEU A 23 4.39 15.13 -15.58
N ASP A 24 3.85 16.00 -16.42
CA ASP A 24 3.21 17.21 -15.93
C ASP A 24 2.09 16.83 -14.95
N PRO A 25 2.04 17.47 -13.78
CA PRO A 25 1.10 17.09 -12.75
C PRO A 25 -0.34 17.26 -13.25
N PRO A 26 -1.22 16.28 -13.07
CA PRO A 26 -2.63 16.45 -13.34
C PRO A 26 -3.18 17.57 -12.43
N PHE A 27 -4.07 18.37 -12.95
CA PHE A 27 -4.72 19.50 -12.24
C PHE A 27 -3.80 20.69 -11.87
N GLY A 28 -2.61 20.80 -12.43
CA GLY A 28 -1.64 21.82 -12.00
C GLY A 28 -1.13 21.65 -10.57
N VAL A 29 -1.48 20.55 -9.91
CA VAL A 29 -1.05 20.21 -8.56
C VAL A 29 0.17 19.29 -8.64
N PRO A 30 1.35 19.75 -8.17
CA PRO A 30 2.58 18.97 -8.29
C PRO A 30 2.49 17.67 -7.49
N PHE A 31 2.96 16.58 -8.11
CA PHE A 31 3.21 15.35 -7.39
C PHE A 31 4.26 15.56 -6.30
N LEU A 32 4.14 14.83 -5.22
CA LEU A 32 5.22 14.72 -4.27
C LEU A 32 6.18 13.67 -4.80
N THR A 33 7.40 14.10 -5.14
CA THR A 33 8.44 13.20 -5.59
C THR A 33 8.87 12.24 -4.48
N PHE A 34 9.43 11.10 -4.84
CA PHE A 34 9.95 10.15 -3.88
C PHE A 34 11.10 10.74 -3.03
N GLU A 35 11.86 11.69 -3.57
CA GLU A 35 12.92 12.38 -2.84
C GLU A 35 12.37 13.41 -1.86
N GLU A 36 11.38 14.20 -2.25
CA GLU A 36 10.63 15.09 -1.37
C GLU A 36 9.91 14.31 -0.28
N TYR A 37 9.27 13.20 -0.65
CA TYR A 37 8.68 12.27 0.31
C TYR A 37 9.72 11.78 1.32
N ARG A 38 10.92 11.39 0.90
CA ARG A 38 12.01 10.98 1.79
C ARG A 38 12.57 12.13 2.63
N ALA A 39 12.60 13.34 2.07
CA ALA A 39 13.03 14.53 2.82
C ALA A 39 12.00 14.87 3.89
N LEU A 40 10.71 14.89 3.54
CA LEU A 40 9.60 15.04 4.47
C LEU A 40 9.56 13.93 5.53
N ASP A 41 9.78 12.67 5.16
CA ASP A 41 9.88 11.54 6.09
C ASP A 41 11.07 11.71 7.05
N ARG A 42 12.15 12.37 6.63
CA ARG A 42 13.28 12.74 7.50
C ARG A 42 13.00 13.97 8.37
N GLU A 43 12.20 14.91 7.90
CA GLU A 43 11.86 16.16 8.56
C GLU A 43 10.68 16.02 9.53
N ILE A 44 9.69 15.24 9.14
CA ILE A 44 8.68 14.63 10.00
C ILE A 44 9.33 13.63 10.97
N GLY A 45 10.54 13.31 10.72
CA GLY A 45 11.72 12.56 11.24
C GLY A 45 11.58 11.79 12.54
N GLU A 46 10.57 12.06 13.20
CA GLU A 46 10.10 11.31 14.32
C GLU A 46 9.40 10.02 13.88
N THR A 47 9.05 9.85 12.62
CA THR A 47 8.21 8.75 12.12
C THR A 47 8.75 8.06 10.88
N ALA A 48 10.04 8.16 10.59
CA ALA A 48 10.59 7.36 9.51
C ALA A 48 10.05 5.94 9.62
N ILE A 49 9.10 5.59 8.75
CA ILE A 49 8.42 4.28 8.73
C ILE A 49 9.45 3.16 8.74
N MET A 50 10.63 3.41 8.18
CA MET A 50 11.78 2.51 8.18
C MET A 50 12.55 2.42 9.52
N LYS A 51 12.43 3.40 10.42
CA LYS A 51 13.10 3.40 11.74
C LYS A 51 12.16 3.04 12.89
N LEU A 52 10.91 2.70 12.60
CA LEU A 52 9.90 2.33 13.59
C LEU A 52 10.28 1.14 14.48
N ASP A 53 11.24 0.34 14.08
CA ASP A 53 11.77 -0.75 14.92
C ASP A 53 12.46 -0.24 16.20
N ARG A 54 12.85 1.04 16.24
CA ARG A 54 13.55 1.67 17.39
C ARG A 54 12.64 2.55 18.25
N TRP A 55 11.41 2.83 17.82
CA TRP A 55 10.49 3.70 18.58
C TRP A 55 9.69 2.90 19.60
N PRO A 56 9.46 3.45 20.78
CA PRO A 56 8.54 2.82 21.74
C PRO A 56 7.16 2.70 21.11
N PHE A 57 6.64 1.50 21.11
CA PHE A 57 5.34 1.12 20.53
C PHE A 57 4.21 2.09 20.86
N TRP A 58 4.13 2.58 22.06
CA TRP A 58 3.09 3.48 22.55
C TRP A 58 3.17 4.92 22.02
N ARG A 59 4.35 5.40 21.56
CA ARG A 59 4.45 6.70 20.88
C ARG A 59 3.76 6.72 19.51
N VAL A 60 3.70 5.60 18.84
CA VAL A 60 3.00 5.46 17.55
C VAL A 60 1.55 5.07 17.77
N ILE A 61 1.28 4.16 18.69
CA ILE A 61 -0.07 3.64 18.94
C ILE A 61 -0.92 4.62 19.72
N GLY A 62 -0.37 5.30 20.71
CA GLY A 62 -1.13 6.21 21.56
C GLY A 62 -1.96 7.23 20.76
N PRO A 63 -1.36 8.02 19.89
CA PRO A 63 -2.10 8.98 19.07
C PRO A 63 -3.18 8.34 18.17
N VAL A 64 -2.87 7.20 17.56
CA VAL A 64 -3.84 6.51 16.69
C VAL A 64 -4.96 5.88 17.51
N CYS A 65 -4.67 5.28 18.67
CA CYS A 65 -5.70 4.74 19.55
C CYS A 65 -6.64 5.83 20.05
N LEU A 66 -6.13 7.03 20.32
CA LEU A 66 -6.94 8.16 20.75
C LEU A 66 -7.80 8.72 19.61
N ARG A 67 -7.23 8.88 18.41
CA ARG A 67 -7.93 9.44 17.25
C ARG A 67 -8.82 8.42 16.55
N ARG A 68 -8.41 7.14 16.52
CA ARG A 68 -9.07 6.05 15.78
C ARG A 68 -9.13 4.75 16.60
N PRO A 69 -9.85 4.74 17.71
CA PRO A 69 -9.90 3.57 18.61
C PRO A 69 -10.44 2.31 17.93
N VAL A 70 -11.43 2.47 17.04
CA VAL A 70 -12.03 1.36 16.30
C VAL A 70 -11.02 0.71 15.36
N LEU A 71 -10.21 1.49 14.65
CA LEU A 71 -9.16 0.99 13.77
C LEU A 71 -8.11 0.23 14.58
N ALA A 72 -7.61 0.82 15.65
CA ALA A 72 -6.60 0.20 16.52
C ALA A 72 -7.09 -1.13 17.11
N PHE A 73 -8.33 -1.17 17.61
CA PHE A 73 -8.96 -2.40 18.10
C PHE A 73 -9.12 -3.44 17.00
N SER A 74 -9.58 -3.04 15.82
CA SER A 74 -9.75 -3.92 14.66
C SER A 74 -8.44 -4.56 14.23
N LEU A 75 -7.33 -3.80 14.23
CA LEU A 75 -6.00 -4.34 13.94
C LEU A 75 -5.53 -5.33 15.02
N ALA A 76 -5.80 -5.05 16.31
CA ALA A 76 -5.49 -5.98 17.38
C ALA A 76 -6.25 -7.31 17.24
N VAL A 77 -7.55 -7.24 16.92
CA VAL A 77 -8.36 -8.44 16.63
C VAL A 77 -7.81 -9.19 15.42
N LEU A 78 -7.41 -8.47 14.37
CA LEU A 78 -6.84 -9.10 13.17
C LEU A 78 -5.53 -9.86 13.48
N ILE A 79 -4.68 -9.33 14.36
CA ILE A 79 -3.47 -10.02 14.83
C ILE A 79 -3.83 -11.36 15.50
N VAL A 80 -4.83 -11.32 16.39
CA VAL A 80 -5.27 -12.52 17.13
C VAL A 80 -5.88 -13.56 16.19
N LEU A 81 -6.75 -13.14 15.27
CA LEU A 81 -7.40 -14.04 14.29
C LEU A 81 -6.40 -14.78 13.40
N HIS A 82 -5.28 -14.17 13.08
CA HIS A 82 -4.25 -14.77 12.24
C HIS A 82 -3.22 -15.60 13.03
N GLY A 83 -3.26 -15.56 14.37
CA GLY A 83 -2.44 -16.40 15.24
C GLY A 83 -0.93 -16.08 15.20
N PRO A 84 -0.08 -16.99 15.69
CA PRO A 84 1.37 -16.80 15.71
C PRO A 84 1.98 -16.69 14.29
N PRO A 85 3.13 -16.01 14.14
CA PRO A 85 3.94 -15.41 15.19
C PRO A 85 3.49 -13.99 15.59
N PHE A 86 2.96 -13.82 16.79
CA PHE A 86 2.37 -12.56 17.27
C PHE A 86 3.34 -11.37 17.21
N LYS A 87 4.61 -11.54 17.62
CA LYS A 87 5.62 -10.47 17.59
C LYS A 87 5.81 -9.89 16.19
N ARG A 88 5.84 -10.75 15.16
CA ARG A 88 5.97 -10.33 13.77
C ARG A 88 4.74 -9.58 13.29
N ARG A 89 3.54 -10.05 13.65
CA ARG A 89 2.27 -9.40 13.29
C ARG A 89 2.08 -8.07 13.99
N ALA A 90 2.41 -7.99 15.29
CA ALA A 90 2.40 -6.74 16.03
C ALA A 90 3.34 -5.68 15.41
N ARG A 91 4.53 -6.11 14.93
CA ARG A 91 5.44 -5.21 14.20
C ARG A 91 4.82 -4.72 12.90
N LYS A 92 4.14 -5.59 12.16
CA LYS A 92 3.44 -5.21 10.92
C LYS A 92 2.23 -4.31 11.20
N ALA A 93 1.43 -4.62 12.22
CA ALA A 93 0.32 -3.75 12.64
C ALA A 93 0.81 -2.36 13.07
N ARG A 94 1.96 -2.29 13.76
CA ARG A 94 2.60 -1.00 14.07
C ARG A 94 2.92 -0.19 12.81
N ARG A 95 3.37 -0.85 11.72
CA ARG A 95 3.59 -0.18 10.42
C ARG A 95 2.28 0.34 9.84
N VAL A 96 1.19 -0.43 9.93
CA VAL A 96 -0.13 0.02 9.50
C VAL A 96 -0.54 1.28 10.25
N LEU A 97 -0.43 1.29 11.59
CA LEU A 97 -0.76 2.45 12.42
C LEU A 97 0.13 3.66 12.13
N ALA A 98 1.41 3.42 11.88
CA ALA A 98 2.34 4.48 11.48
C ALA A 98 2.01 5.04 10.11
N GLN A 99 1.60 4.20 9.16
CA GLN A 99 1.13 4.66 7.85
C GLN A 99 -0.10 5.55 7.98
N VAL A 100 -1.06 5.18 8.83
CA VAL A 100 -2.24 6.01 9.12
C VAL A 100 -1.83 7.38 9.63
N LEU A 101 -1.01 7.42 10.69
CA LEU A 101 -0.56 8.67 11.30
C LEU A 101 0.24 9.53 10.33
N PHE A 102 1.11 8.90 9.55
CA PHE A 102 1.91 9.59 8.55
C PHE A 102 1.04 10.19 7.45
N THR A 103 0.07 9.42 6.92
CA THR A 103 -0.86 9.90 5.89
C THR A 103 -1.69 11.09 6.38
N GLU A 104 -2.21 11.03 7.62
CA GLU A 104 -2.95 12.14 8.22
C GLU A 104 -2.10 13.41 8.30
N ARG A 105 -0.89 13.29 8.86
CA ARG A 105 0.03 14.44 8.99
C ARG A 105 0.49 15.00 7.65
N LEU A 106 0.67 14.13 6.65
CA LEU A 106 1.05 14.54 5.31
C LEU A 106 -0.05 15.36 4.66
N LEU A 107 -1.30 14.93 4.76
CA LEU A 107 -2.46 15.66 4.24
C LEU A 107 -2.69 17.00 4.97
N GLU A 108 -2.45 17.04 6.28
CA GLU A 108 -2.51 18.28 7.06
C GLU A 108 -1.45 19.31 6.61
N ARG A 109 -0.25 18.83 6.25
CA ARG A 109 0.87 19.72 5.86
C ARG A 109 0.89 20.09 4.37
N LEU A 110 0.37 19.23 3.54
CA LEU A 110 0.41 19.33 2.08
C LEU A 110 -0.99 19.10 1.47
N PRO A 111 -1.98 19.94 1.83
CA PRO A 111 -3.36 19.76 1.36
C PRO A 111 -3.47 19.81 -0.17
N ASP A 112 -2.62 20.65 -0.81
CA ASP A 112 -2.66 20.91 -2.25
C ASP A 112 -1.70 20.02 -3.07
N ARG A 113 -1.19 18.93 -2.47
CA ARG A 113 -0.31 17.99 -3.17
C ARG A 113 -0.99 16.67 -3.47
N VAL A 114 -0.59 16.07 -4.58
CA VAL A 114 -0.93 14.67 -4.89
C VAL A 114 0.24 13.78 -4.48
N VAL A 115 0.00 12.86 -3.57
CA VAL A 115 1.03 11.96 -3.04
C VAL A 115 0.81 10.56 -3.56
N VAL A 116 1.78 10.03 -4.28
CA VAL A 116 1.72 8.68 -4.86
C VAL A 116 2.40 7.67 -3.92
N TYR A 117 1.63 6.73 -3.42
CA TYR A 117 2.10 5.62 -2.60
C TYR A 117 2.23 4.33 -3.40
N HIS A 118 3.44 3.80 -3.53
CA HIS A 118 3.70 2.48 -4.12
C HIS A 118 3.69 1.34 -3.08
N ASP A 119 3.86 1.66 -1.80
CA ASP A 119 3.77 0.75 -0.64
C ASP A 119 2.82 1.32 0.41
N GLY A 120 1.55 1.51 0.02
CA GLY A 120 0.54 2.17 0.83
C GLY A 120 -0.11 1.27 1.89
N PHE A 121 -1.27 1.72 2.33
CA PHE A 121 -2.03 1.08 3.42
C PHE A 121 -2.46 -0.36 3.09
N THR A 122 -2.96 -0.58 1.86
CA THR A 122 -3.35 -1.92 1.38
C THR A 122 -2.17 -2.89 1.43
N GLN A 123 -0.98 -2.45 0.99
CA GLN A 123 0.23 -3.26 1.03
C GLN A 123 0.64 -3.59 2.48
N CYS A 124 0.46 -2.66 3.40
CA CYS A 124 0.72 -2.89 4.82
C CYS A 124 -0.22 -3.95 5.41
N ILE A 125 -1.53 -3.89 5.10
CA ILE A 125 -2.51 -4.91 5.51
C ILE A 125 -2.16 -6.26 4.90
N TRP A 126 -1.90 -6.32 3.58
CA TRP A 126 -1.48 -7.55 2.91
C TRP A 126 -0.27 -8.19 3.58
N SER A 127 0.75 -7.38 3.88
CA SER A 127 1.97 -7.87 4.54
C SER A 127 1.68 -8.47 5.92
N MET A 128 0.62 -8.04 6.61
CA MET A 128 0.24 -8.52 7.93
C MET A 128 -0.42 -9.91 7.88
N VAL A 129 -1.18 -10.17 6.82
CA VAL A 129 -1.96 -11.42 6.69
C VAL A 129 -1.28 -12.51 5.86
N ILE A 130 -0.30 -12.15 5.03
CA ILE A 130 0.36 -13.03 4.04
C ILE A 130 0.98 -14.30 4.62
N ASP A 131 1.47 -14.25 5.87
CA ASP A 131 2.10 -15.40 6.52
C ASP A 131 1.06 -16.36 7.16
N SER A 132 -0.22 -16.13 6.95
CA SER A 132 -1.28 -16.96 7.51
C SER A 132 -1.62 -18.12 6.56
N PRO A 133 -2.00 -19.29 7.07
CA PRO A 133 -2.39 -20.42 6.23
C PRO A 133 -3.71 -20.16 5.48
N ARG A 134 -4.53 -19.24 5.99
CA ARG A 134 -5.81 -18.81 5.38
C ARG A 134 -6.08 -17.36 5.69
N LEU A 135 -6.71 -16.64 4.76
CA LEU A 135 -7.18 -15.28 5.00
C LEU A 135 -8.45 -15.34 5.88
N ARG A 136 -8.31 -14.89 7.13
CA ARG A 136 -9.39 -14.83 8.09
C ARG A 136 -9.85 -13.39 8.31
N GLY A 137 -11.09 -13.20 8.77
CA GLY A 137 -11.59 -11.87 9.12
C GLY A 137 -11.81 -10.94 7.93
N ARG A 138 -12.24 -11.45 6.75
CA ARG A 138 -12.50 -10.65 5.55
C ARG A 138 -13.41 -9.43 5.83
N ARG A 139 -14.47 -9.62 6.64
CA ARG A 139 -15.36 -8.50 7.04
C ARG A 139 -14.62 -7.44 7.85
N LEU A 140 -13.72 -7.88 8.72
CA LEU A 140 -12.90 -6.96 9.53
C LEU A 140 -11.90 -6.21 8.67
N ILE A 141 -11.24 -6.90 7.73
CA ILE A 141 -10.31 -6.28 6.78
C ILE A 141 -11.04 -5.25 5.91
N ARG A 142 -12.21 -5.60 5.37
CA ARG A 142 -13.05 -4.65 4.60
C ARG A 142 -13.42 -3.42 5.44
N ARG A 143 -13.79 -3.62 6.70
CA ARG A 143 -14.08 -2.52 7.62
C ARG A 143 -12.85 -1.63 7.85
N ILE A 144 -11.69 -2.23 8.14
CA ILE A 144 -10.43 -1.50 8.32
C ILE A 144 -10.09 -0.66 7.09
N MET A 145 -10.19 -1.23 5.89
CA MET A 145 -9.93 -0.52 4.64
C MET A 145 -10.92 0.61 4.42
N ARG A 146 -12.22 0.33 4.58
CA ARG A 146 -13.25 1.35 4.46
C ARG A 146 -13.04 2.49 5.45
N ASP A 147 -12.83 2.19 6.74
CA ASP A 147 -12.66 3.19 7.78
C ASP A 147 -11.43 4.09 7.55
N PHE A 148 -10.36 3.54 6.98
CA PHE A 148 -9.19 4.31 6.60
C PHE A 148 -9.46 5.20 5.38
N TYR A 149 -9.88 4.62 4.27
CA TYR A 149 -10.04 5.36 3.02
C TYR A 149 -11.20 6.35 3.02
N SER A 150 -12.28 6.09 3.78
CA SER A 150 -13.38 7.07 3.91
C SER A 150 -12.99 8.33 4.70
N SER A 151 -11.84 8.31 5.34
CA SER A 151 -11.38 9.42 6.20
C SER A 151 -10.32 10.30 5.55
N ILE A 152 -9.90 9.97 4.32
CA ILE A 152 -8.87 10.68 3.58
C ILE A 152 -9.30 10.86 2.12
N PRO A 153 -8.90 11.94 1.45
CA PRO A 153 -9.06 12.09 0.01
C PRO A 153 -8.09 11.12 -0.70
N ALA A 154 -8.56 9.92 -1.01
CA ALA A 154 -7.75 8.86 -1.60
C ALA A 154 -8.32 8.35 -2.92
N ARG A 155 -7.45 7.96 -3.83
CA ARG A 155 -7.74 7.16 -5.02
C ARG A 155 -6.85 5.93 -5.05
N ILE A 156 -7.37 4.83 -5.57
CA ILE A 156 -6.66 3.57 -5.67
C ILE A 156 -6.55 3.19 -7.14
N LEU A 157 -5.32 3.04 -7.62
CA LEU A 157 -5.03 2.50 -8.94
C LEU A 157 -4.59 1.04 -8.77
N VAL A 158 -5.44 0.11 -9.23
CA VAL A 158 -5.16 -1.32 -9.16
C VAL A 158 -4.39 -1.74 -10.40
N LEU A 159 -3.16 -2.18 -10.23
CA LEU A 159 -2.32 -2.70 -11.30
C LEU A 159 -2.63 -4.18 -11.52
N GLU A 160 -3.22 -4.49 -12.65
CA GLU A 160 -3.51 -5.87 -13.09
C GLU A 160 -2.35 -6.38 -13.95
N ILE A 161 -1.95 -7.59 -13.68
CA ILE A 161 -0.87 -8.27 -14.42
C ILE A 161 -1.05 -9.77 -14.26
N ASP A 162 -0.73 -10.53 -15.28
CA ASP A 162 -0.82 -11.98 -15.23
C ASP A 162 0.24 -12.60 -14.31
N ASP A 163 -0.09 -13.76 -13.74
CA ASP A 163 0.74 -14.44 -12.74
C ASP A 163 2.08 -14.89 -13.28
N THR A 164 2.12 -15.24 -14.57
CA THR A 164 3.34 -15.73 -15.24
C THR A 164 4.34 -14.60 -15.33
N THR A 165 3.90 -13.43 -15.80
CA THR A 165 4.71 -12.22 -15.89
C THR A 165 5.16 -11.74 -14.51
N VAL A 166 4.26 -11.75 -13.51
CA VAL A 166 4.61 -11.43 -12.12
C VAL A 166 5.70 -12.37 -11.60
N ALA A 167 5.51 -13.67 -11.79
CA ALA A 167 6.48 -14.67 -11.35
C ALA A 167 7.83 -14.48 -12.03
N GLN A 168 7.85 -14.27 -13.34
CA GLN A 168 9.08 -13.99 -14.08
C GLN A 168 9.80 -12.74 -13.57
N ARG A 169 9.06 -11.64 -13.36
CA ARG A 169 9.62 -10.39 -12.84
C ARG A 169 10.13 -10.52 -11.41
N VAL A 170 9.47 -11.30 -10.56
CA VAL A 170 9.87 -11.50 -9.17
C VAL A 170 11.07 -12.42 -9.05
N PHE A 171 11.05 -13.57 -9.72
CA PHE A 171 12.13 -14.54 -9.65
C PHE A 171 13.35 -14.19 -10.52
N GLY A 172 13.17 -13.34 -11.54
CA GLY A 172 14.25 -12.83 -12.39
C GLY A 172 15.05 -11.65 -11.82
N ARG A 173 14.60 -11.08 -10.68
CA ARG A 173 15.31 -9.93 -10.07
C ARG A 173 16.63 -10.37 -9.45
N THR A 174 17.69 -9.61 -9.72
CA THR A 174 19.01 -9.77 -9.08
C THR A 174 19.10 -9.12 -7.69
N SER A 175 18.17 -8.22 -7.35
CA SER A 175 18.15 -7.50 -6.09
C SER A 175 17.74 -8.41 -4.92
N LYS A 176 18.30 -8.18 -3.72
CA LYS A 176 18.05 -8.97 -2.48
C LYS A 176 16.60 -8.86 -1.99
N GLY A 177 15.64 -9.38 -2.77
CA GLY A 177 14.24 -9.51 -2.37
C GLY A 177 13.97 -10.78 -1.57
N ARG A 178 12.83 -10.83 -0.88
CA ARG A 178 12.38 -12.00 -0.09
C ARG A 178 12.29 -13.29 -0.93
N PHE A 179 12.06 -13.17 -2.24
CA PHE A 179 11.84 -14.28 -3.18
C PHE A 179 13.07 -14.66 -4.02
N ASN A 180 14.05 -13.78 -4.14
CA ASN A 180 15.16 -13.94 -5.08
C ASN A 180 16.23 -14.97 -4.64
N LYS A 181 16.10 -15.50 -3.42
CA LYS A 181 17.11 -16.43 -2.89
C LYS A 181 16.84 -17.89 -3.24
N ASP A 182 15.63 -18.22 -3.69
CA ASP A 182 15.23 -19.60 -3.89
C ASP A 182 14.04 -19.68 -4.84
N SER A 183 14.25 -20.22 -6.04
CA SER A 183 13.22 -20.49 -7.05
C SER A 183 12.65 -21.91 -6.96
N SER A 184 12.82 -22.57 -5.80
CA SER A 184 12.32 -23.92 -5.58
C SER A 184 10.81 -24.04 -5.82
N PRO A 185 10.29 -25.22 -6.18
CA PRO A 185 8.86 -25.45 -6.36
C PRO A 185 8.03 -25.05 -5.13
N LEU A 186 8.59 -25.25 -3.94
CA LEU A 186 7.95 -24.86 -2.67
C LEU A 186 7.75 -23.35 -2.58
N ARG A 187 8.75 -22.56 -2.98
CA ARG A 187 8.66 -21.09 -3.00
C ARG A 187 7.71 -20.57 -4.06
N ARG A 188 7.64 -21.22 -5.21
CA ARG A 188 6.68 -20.88 -6.26
C ARG A 188 5.24 -21.12 -5.79
N ALA A 189 4.98 -22.24 -5.11
CA ALA A 189 3.67 -22.55 -4.52
C ALA A 189 3.30 -21.55 -3.40
N GLU A 190 4.26 -21.16 -2.57
CA GLU A 190 4.06 -20.12 -1.56
C GLU A 190 3.73 -18.77 -2.20
N PHE A 191 4.41 -18.41 -3.27
CA PHE A 191 4.15 -17.19 -4.03
C PHE A 191 2.76 -17.19 -4.67
N GLY A 192 2.31 -18.29 -5.25
CA GLY A 192 0.94 -18.45 -5.77
C GLY A 192 -0.10 -18.13 -4.70
N ARG A 193 0.01 -18.73 -3.50
CA ARG A 193 -0.90 -18.43 -2.37
C ARG A 193 -0.87 -16.94 -1.98
N TRP A 194 0.25 -16.27 -2.10
CA TRP A 194 0.35 -14.85 -1.81
C TRP A 194 -0.33 -13.99 -2.85
N LEU A 195 -0.30 -14.37 -4.12
CA LEU A 195 -1.07 -13.75 -5.18
C LEU A 195 -2.57 -13.91 -4.95
N ASP A 196 -3.01 -15.11 -4.54
CA ASP A 196 -4.42 -15.34 -4.20
C ASP A 196 -4.87 -14.45 -3.03
N TYR A 197 -4.08 -14.34 -1.97
CA TYR A 197 -4.38 -13.41 -0.87
C TYR A 197 -4.40 -11.96 -1.31
N TYR A 198 -3.53 -11.58 -2.22
CA TYR A 198 -3.54 -10.25 -2.79
C TYR A 198 -4.86 -9.98 -3.54
N ARG A 199 -5.30 -10.90 -4.41
CA ARG A 199 -6.57 -10.79 -5.13
C ARG A 199 -7.76 -10.70 -4.18
N GLU A 200 -7.78 -11.55 -3.14
CA GLU A 200 -8.80 -11.49 -2.12
C GLU A 200 -8.84 -10.13 -1.41
N LEU A 201 -7.68 -9.54 -1.13
CA LEU A 201 -7.60 -8.21 -0.51
C LEU A 201 -8.08 -7.11 -1.45
N VAL A 202 -7.71 -7.15 -2.73
CA VAL A 202 -8.20 -6.20 -3.73
C VAL A 202 -9.72 -6.27 -3.84
N ALA A 203 -10.31 -7.46 -3.78
CA ALA A 203 -11.77 -7.64 -3.77
C ALA A 203 -12.46 -7.12 -2.48
N LEU A 204 -11.70 -6.76 -1.45
CA LEU A 204 -12.22 -6.15 -0.21
C LEU A 204 -12.10 -4.62 -0.19
N LEU A 205 -11.45 -4.02 -1.18
CA LEU A 205 -11.35 -2.57 -1.31
C LEU A 205 -12.74 -1.95 -1.47
N PRO A 206 -12.95 -0.71 -1.00
CA PRO A 206 -14.18 0.03 -1.25
C PRO A 206 -14.44 0.18 -2.76
N GLU A 207 -15.63 -0.17 -3.20
CA GLU A 207 -15.99 -0.19 -4.65
C GLU A 207 -15.80 1.18 -5.31
N ASN A 208 -16.18 2.25 -4.63
CA ASN A 208 -16.02 3.62 -5.11
C ASN A 208 -14.57 4.06 -5.31
N LEU A 209 -13.59 3.35 -4.74
CA LEU A 209 -12.16 3.67 -4.84
C LEU A 209 -11.38 2.69 -5.73
N ALA A 210 -11.88 1.46 -5.91
CA ALA A 210 -11.20 0.38 -6.63
C ALA A 210 -11.60 0.32 -8.12
N ASN A 211 -12.32 1.32 -8.64
CA ASN A 211 -12.84 1.30 -10.00
C ASN A 211 -11.76 1.53 -11.07
N SER A 212 -10.59 2.00 -10.68
CA SER A 212 -9.50 2.29 -11.62
C SER A 212 -8.54 1.11 -11.69
N ARG A 213 -8.70 0.27 -12.71
CA ARG A 213 -7.84 -0.88 -13.01
C ARG A 213 -7.01 -0.58 -14.24
N ILE A 214 -5.73 -0.87 -14.18
CA ILE A 214 -4.77 -0.59 -15.24
C ILE A 214 -3.97 -1.85 -15.54
N ASP A 215 -3.89 -2.20 -16.82
CA ASP A 215 -3.03 -3.30 -17.28
C ASP A 215 -1.55 -2.92 -17.13
N ALA A 216 -0.87 -3.57 -16.21
CA ALA A 216 0.54 -3.34 -15.91
C ALA A 216 1.49 -4.19 -16.79
N SER A 217 0.99 -4.84 -17.82
CA SER A 217 1.81 -5.52 -18.83
C SER A 217 2.39 -4.56 -19.87
N CYS A 218 1.78 -3.36 -19.99
CA CYS A 218 2.16 -2.31 -20.93
C CYS A 218 3.52 -1.69 -20.62
N ASP A 219 4.04 -0.94 -21.62
CA ASP A 219 5.20 -0.08 -21.45
C ASP A 219 4.98 0.95 -20.32
N PRO A 220 5.99 1.24 -19.48
CA PRO A 220 5.88 2.18 -18.37
C PRO A 220 5.37 3.58 -18.75
N ALA A 221 5.71 4.09 -19.93
CA ALA A 221 5.25 5.40 -20.38
C ALA A 221 3.76 5.38 -20.72
N VAL A 222 3.29 4.33 -21.40
CA VAL A 222 1.87 4.12 -21.70
C VAL A 222 1.08 3.93 -20.40
N LEU A 223 1.62 3.15 -19.48
CA LEU A 223 1.02 2.91 -18.18
C LEU A 223 0.86 4.22 -17.38
N ALA A 224 1.89 5.08 -17.39
CA ALA A 224 1.85 6.37 -16.71
C ALA A 224 0.85 7.33 -17.34
N ALA A 225 0.79 7.42 -18.67
CA ALA A 225 -0.18 8.25 -19.39
C ALA A 225 -1.63 7.79 -19.12
N THR A 226 -1.86 6.48 -19.10
CA THR A 226 -3.18 5.91 -18.76
C THR A 226 -3.56 6.23 -17.32
N ALA A 227 -2.64 6.07 -16.38
CA ALA A 227 -2.86 6.40 -14.97
C ALA A 227 -3.19 7.89 -14.79
N GLN A 228 -2.46 8.77 -15.46
CA GLN A 228 -2.70 10.21 -15.45
C GLN A 228 -4.09 10.55 -16.02
N GLY A 229 -4.47 9.96 -17.15
CA GLY A 229 -5.80 10.14 -17.75
C GLY A 229 -6.93 9.75 -16.80
N ILE A 230 -6.80 8.63 -16.10
CA ILE A 230 -7.76 8.19 -15.09
C ILE A 230 -7.85 9.19 -13.91
N LEU A 231 -6.70 9.70 -13.47
CA LEU A 231 -6.67 10.67 -12.37
C LEU A 231 -7.35 11.99 -12.78
N ILE A 232 -7.23 12.41 -14.03
CA ILE A 232 -7.85 13.62 -14.57
C ILE A 232 -9.37 13.44 -14.78
N SER A 233 -9.79 12.36 -15.43
CA SER A 233 -11.20 12.16 -15.80
C SER A 233 -12.13 12.09 -14.59
N ASN A 234 -11.67 11.55 -13.48
CA ASN A 234 -12.45 11.40 -12.26
C ASN A 234 -12.44 12.64 -11.34
N SER A 235 -11.84 13.75 -11.73
CA SER A 235 -11.82 14.98 -10.92
C SER A 235 -12.87 16.01 -11.34
N GLY A 236 -13.56 15.77 -12.42
CA GLY A 236 -14.64 16.65 -12.91
C GLY A 236 -16.03 16.33 -12.36
N GLU A 237 -16.18 15.36 -11.47
CA GLU A 237 -17.47 14.90 -10.94
C GLU A 237 -17.73 15.28 -9.47
N ASP A 238 -16.87 16.10 -8.84
CA ASP A 238 -17.06 16.57 -7.44
C ASP A 238 -17.63 17.99 -7.38
#